data_e22ab27fafd4d7e14d08f4ac4fea9a3b
#
_entry.id   e22ab27fafd4d7e14d08f4ac4fea9a3b
#
_cell.length_a   1.000
_cell.length_b   1.000
_cell.length_c   1.000
_cell.angle_alpha   90.00
_cell.angle_beta   90.00
_cell.angle_gamma   90.00
#
_symmetry.space_group_name_H-M   'P 1'
#
loop_
_entity.id
_entity.type
_entity.pdbx_description
1 polymer ?
#
loop_
_entity_poly.entity_id
_entity_poly.type
_entity_poly.pdbx_seq_one_letter_code
_entity_poly.pdbx_strand_id
1 'polypeptide(L)'
;MKQLTRRELLAATPGVLGGAAGLGASPLAWAAEGYEAATARIWRAGPLQGLSGAALNLELVRYATLAPSSHNTQCWKFAMDGQGISILPDTSRRCPVVDPDDHHIYVSLGCAAENLVQAAHAFGLAGDVRFDEARDAVVVKLSPTPPVVTPLFKAIPERQSTRGDYDGKPLSPQDLALLERTGSNERVRLLLLTDRTTIDTVLDFVVQGNTAQLNDKAFVKELKSWIRFSATDAVERGDGLFGKSSGNPALPAWLGNLLFDFVLTAKSENEKYTRQLRSSAGVAVFVAAREDKAHWVDVGRAYERFALQATAIGVRNAHVNMPVELASLRPQFASALGVGKQRPDLVIRFGRGPAMPPSLRRPVQDVLM
;
A
#
# COMPACT_ATOMS: atom_id res chain seq x y z
N MET A 1 -39.26 -50.91 -0.83
CA MET A 1 -38.38 -49.78 -0.35
C MET A 1 -37.30 -49.60 -1.39
N LYS A 2 -37.44 -48.55 -2.26
CA LYS A 2 -36.42 -48.18 -3.25
C LYS A 2 -35.53 -47.10 -2.64
N GLN A 3 -34.23 -47.34 -2.60
CA GLN A 3 -33.23 -46.37 -2.18
C GLN A 3 -33.09 -45.32 -3.27
N LEU A 4 -33.29 -44.04 -2.91
CA LEU A 4 -33.05 -42.87 -3.75
C LEU A 4 -31.54 -42.62 -3.85
N THR A 5 -31.05 -42.43 -5.06
CA THR A 5 -29.64 -42.16 -5.34
C THR A 5 -29.29 -40.68 -5.12
N ARG A 6 -28.03 -40.41 -4.81
CA ARG A 6 -27.45 -39.07 -4.53
C ARG A 6 -27.67 -37.99 -5.62
N ARG A 7 -28.23 -38.36 -6.77
CA ARG A 7 -28.49 -37.46 -7.92
C ARG A 7 -29.88 -36.81 -7.91
N GLU A 8 -30.81 -37.30 -7.11
CA GLU A 8 -32.19 -36.78 -7.09
C GLU A 8 -32.45 -35.72 -6.01
N LEU A 9 -31.41 -35.34 -5.24
CA LEU A 9 -31.48 -34.30 -4.16
C LEU A 9 -31.01 -32.91 -4.59
N LEU A 10 -30.68 -32.68 -5.87
CA LEU A 10 -30.13 -31.43 -6.37
C LEU A 10 -31.07 -30.65 -7.33
N ALA A 11 -32.35 -30.97 -7.37
CA ALA A 11 -33.32 -30.25 -8.19
C ALA A 11 -34.46 -29.69 -7.34
N ALA A 12 -34.17 -28.70 -6.51
CA ALA A 12 -35.21 -27.81 -5.96
C ALA A 12 -34.70 -26.39 -6.06
N THR A 13 -35.09 -25.68 -7.09
CA THR A 13 -34.97 -24.22 -7.27
C THR A 13 -35.90 -23.50 -6.31
N PRO A 14 -35.44 -22.55 -5.49
CA PRO A 14 -36.31 -21.55 -4.92
C PRO A 14 -36.19 -20.25 -5.77
N GLY A 15 -37.39 -19.70 -6.01
CA GLY A 15 -37.60 -18.50 -6.80
C GLY A 15 -36.91 -17.25 -6.27
N VAL A 16 -36.77 -16.33 -7.21
CA VAL A 16 -36.33 -14.97 -7.08
C VAL A 16 -37.15 -14.23 -6.00
N LEU A 17 -36.50 -13.83 -4.91
CA LEU A 17 -36.89 -12.71 -4.07
C LEU A 17 -35.73 -11.74 -4.05
N GLY A 18 -35.89 -10.63 -4.81
CA GLY A 18 -35.03 -9.47 -4.71
C GLY A 18 -35.16 -8.86 -3.32
N GLY A 19 -34.07 -8.85 -2.57
CA GLY A 19 -33.94 -8.19 -1.29
C GLY A 19 -32.53 -7.65 -1.18
N ALA A 20 -32.40 -6.36 -1.00
CA ALA A 20 -31.16 -5.62 -0.77
C ALA A 20 -30.32 -6.31 0.34
N ALA A 21 -29.30 -7.06 -0.06
CA ALA A 21 -28.28 -7.59 0.82
C ALA A 21 -26.96 -6.86 0.58
N GLY A 22 -26.96 -5.63 0.97
CA GLY A 22 -25.75 -4.90 1.26
C GLY A 22 -25.62 -4.82 2.77
N LEU A 23 -24.38 -5.00 3.27
CA LEU A 23 -23.90 -4.68 4.61
C LEU A 23 -23.80 -5.86 5.59
N GLY A 24 -22.55 -6.28 5.81
CA GLY A 24 -22.15 -6.99 7.01
C GLY A 24 -21.98 -8.52 6.88
N ALA A 25 -21.05 -8.96 6.05
CA ALA A 25 -20.53 -10.33 6.24
C ALA A 25 -19.85 -10.38 7.62
N SER A 26 -20.29 -11.31 8.47
CA SER A 26 -19.67 -11.51 9.79
C SER A 26 -18.21 -11.99 9.64
N PRO A 27 -17.32 -11.75 10.63
CA PRO A 27 -15.94 -12.23 10.59
C PRO A 27 -15.80 -13.73 10.28
N LEU A 28 -16.79 -14.55 10.67
CA LEU A 28 -16.84 -15.98 10.38
C LEU A 28 -17.07 -16.30 8.88
N ALA A 29 -17.77 -15.44 8.13
CA ALA A 29 -17.96 -15.63 6.70
C ALA A 29 -16.67 -15.38 5.90
N TRP A 30 -15.75 -14.58 6.42
CA TRP A 30 -14.47 -14.30 5.81
C TRP A 30 -13.48 -15.48 5.92
N ALA A 31 -13.47 -16.18 7.05
CA ALA A 31 -12.59 -17.32 7.27
C ALA A 31 -12.86 -18.51 6.32
N ALA A 32 -14.07 -18.59 5.74
CA ALA A 32 -14.44 -19.62 4.75
C ALA A 32 -14.15 -19.20 3.30
N GLU A 33 -13.77 -17.94 3.04
CA GLU A 33 -13.49 -17.39 1.72
C GLU A 33 -12.07 -17.75 1.27
N GLY A 34 -11.92 -18.22 0.02
CA GLY A 34 -10.59 -18.42 -0.55
C GLY A 34 -9.87 -17.11 -0.88
N TYR A 35 -8.54 -17.13 -0.88
CA TYR A 35 -7.69 -15.93 -1.14
C TYR A 35 -8.07 -15.19 -2.43
N GLU A 36 -8.36 -15.92 -3.53
CA GLU A 36 -8.71 -15.32 -4.82
C GLU A 36 -10.06 -14.60 -4.77
N ALA A 37 -11.05 -15.20 -4.11
CA ALA A 37 -12.35 -14.57 -3.92
C ALA A 37 -12.25 -13.34 -3.02
N ALA A 38 -11.48 -13.41 -1.93
CA ALA A 38 -11.21 -12.27 -1.05
C ALA A 38 -10.52 -11.11 -1.81
N THR A 39 -9.51 -11.41 -2.62
CA THR A 39 -8.83 -10.38 -3.43
C THR A 39 -9.75 -9.76 -4.47
N ALA A 40 -10.55 -10.57 -5.19
CA ALA A 40 -11.50 -10.06 -6.18
C ALA A 40 -12.56 -9.13 -5.55
N ARG A 41 -13.05 -9.46 -4.36
CA ARG A 41 -13.98 -8.63 -3.60
C ARG A 41 -13.37 -7.31 -3.13
N ILE A 42 -12.13 -7.34 -2.63
CA ILE A 42 -11.42 -6.17 -2.08
C ILE A 42 -11.04 -5.21 -3.21
N TRP A 43 -10.40 -5.71 -4.27
CA TRP A 43 -9.82 -4.92 -5.35
C TRP A 43 -10.79 -4.67 -6.52
N ARG A 44 -12.09 -4.87 -6.30
CA ARG A 44 -13.12 -4.60 -7.29
C ARG A 44 -13.16 -3.13 -7.69
N ALA A 45 -13.47 -2.85 -8.95
CA ALA A 45 -13.98 -1.55 -9.35
C ALA A 45 -15.41 -1.40 -8.79
N GLY A 46 -15.73 -0.26 -8.18
CA GLY A 46 -17.07 0.03 -7.67
C GLY A 46 -17.99 0.61 -8.74
N PRO A 47 -19.32 0.59 -8.53
CA PRO A 47 -20.27 1.30 -9.38
C PRO A 47 -20.03 2.81 -9.26
N LEU A 48 -20.00 3.53 -10.39
CA LEU A 48 -19.83 5.00 -10.42
C LEU A 48 -21.14 5.77 -10.30
N GLN A 49 -22.27 5.09 -10.20
CA GLN A 49 -23.60 5.70 -10.13
C GLN A 49 -24.46 5.02 -9.06
N GLY A 50 -25.46 5.74 -8.58
CA GLY A 50 -26.46 5.20 -7.66
C GLY A 50 -26.04 5.20 -6.19
N LEU A 51 -24.85 5.70 -5.83
CA LEU A 51 -24.42 5.86 -4.43
C LEU A 51 -24.62 7.29 -3.95
N SER A 52 -25.13 7.46 -2.74
CA SER A 52 -25.29 8.76 -2.07
C SER A 52 -25.21 8.59 -0.54
N GLY A 53 -25.02 9.68 0.18
CA GLY A 53 -25.00 9.69 1.63
C GLY A 53 -24.00 8.68 2.23
N ALA A 54 -24.44 7.93 3.22
CA ALA A 54 -23.60 6.95 3.94
C ALA A 54 -23.01 5.87 3.02
N ALA A 55 -23.76 5.40 2.02
CA ALA A 55 -23.27 4.39 1.08
C ALA A 55 -22.11 4.90 0.22
N LEU A 56 -22.17 6.16 -0.23
CA LEU A 56 -21.08 6.80 -0.94
C LEU A 56 -19.85 6.96 -0.03
N ASN A 57 -20.03 7.44 1.20
CA ASN A 57 -18.92 7.58 2.14
C ASN A 57 -18.21 6.25 2.43
N LEU A 58 -18.95 5.16 2.59
CA LEU A 58 -18.37 3.82 2.77
C LEU A 58 -17.57 3.37 1.55
N GLU A 59 -18.04 3.68 0.33
CA GLU A 59 -17.30 3.33 -0.89
C GLU A 59 -16.03 4.20 -1.04
N LEU A 60 -16.07 5.49 -0.68
CA LEU A 60 -14.89 6.35 -0.64
C LEU A 60 -13.85 5.83 0.36
N VAL A 61 -14.28 5.42 1.57
CA VAL A 61 -13.40 4.79 2.56
C VAL A 61 -12.83 3.46 2.01
N ARG A 62 -13.65 2.65 1.32
CA ARG A 62 -13.14 1.42 0.68
C ARG A 62 -11.99 1.72 -0.29
N TYR A 63 -12.12 2.72 -1.17
CA TYR A 63 -11.03 3.12 -2.06
C TYR A 63 -9.82 3.64 -1.27
N ALA A 64 -10.02 4.41 -0.20
CA ALA A 64 -8.95 4.88 0.66
C ALA A 64 -8.17 3.73 1.29
N THR A 65 -8.84 2.65 1.72
CA THR A 65 -8.18 1.47 2.32
C THR A 65 -7.33 0.67 1.32
N LEU A 66 -7.48 0.86 0.01
CA LEU A 66 -6.62 0.23 -0.99
C LEU A 66 -5.20 0.81 -1.04
N ALA A 67 -4.98 1.95 -0.38
CA ALA A 67 -3.67 2.58 -0.27
C ALA A 67 -2.60 1.64 0.34
N PRO A 68 -1.31 1.87 0.08
CA PRO A 68 -0.22 1.19 0.76
C PRO A 68 -0.07 1.68 2.20
N SER A 69 0.48 0.82 3.05
CA SER A 69 0.92 1.18 4.39
C SER A 69 2.14 0.34 4.78
N SER A 70 2.94 0.83 5.76
CA SER A 70 4.08 0.10 6.26
C SER A 70 3.66 -1.30 6.70
N HIS A 71 4.38 -2.35 6.26
CA HIS A 71 4.04 -3.77 6.48
C HIS A 71 2.58 -4.16 6.22
N ASN A 72 1.82 -3.37 5.43
CA ASN A 72 0.37 -3.52 5.23
C ASN A 72 -0.41 -3.54 6.56
N THR A 73 0.06 -2.76 7.54
CA THR A 73 -0.57 -2.65 8.86
C THR A 73 -1.94 -2.00 8.79
N GLN A 74 -2.19 -1.15 7.77
CA GLN A 74 -3.41 -0.37 7.63
C GLN A 74 -3.68 0.44 8.89
N CYS A 75 -2.70 1.28 9.22
CA CYS A 75 -2.58 2.07 10.44
C CYS A 75 -3.49 3.31 10.46
N TRP A 76 -4.72 3.16 10.00
CA TRP A 76 -5.72 4.22 9.90
C TRP A 76 -7.06 3.85 10.53
N LYS A 77 -7.77 4.88 10.99
CA LYS A 77 -9.18 4.89 11.32
C LYS A 77 -9.87 6.03 10.57
N PHE A 78 -11.11 5.82 10.17
CA PHE A 78 -11.90 6.80 9.43
C PHE A 78 -13.08 7.25 10.28
N ALA A 79 -13.18 8.57 10.47
CA ALA A 79 -14.34 9.22 11.06
C ALA A 79 -15.06 10.04 9.99
N MET A 80 -16.37 9.89 9.91
CA MET A 80 -17.22 10.62 8.97
C MET A 80 -18.04 11.67 9.71
N ASP A 81 -17.95 12.90 9.26
CA ASP A 81 -18.82 13.98 9.70
C ASP A 81 -19.65 14.51 8.51
N GLY A 82 -20.59 15.43 8.76
CA GLY A 82 -21.47 15.96 7.71
C GLY A 82 -20.75 16.78 6.62
N GLN A 83 -19.44 17.03 6.75
CA GLN A 83 -18.65 17.86 5.84
C GLN A 83 -17.52 17.10 5.14
N GLY A 84 -17.20 15.86 5.56
CA GLY A 84 -16.13 15.12 4.98
C GLY A 84 -15.73 13.85 5.73
N ILE A 85 -14.50 13.42 5.48
CA ILE A 85 -13.92 12.21 6.06
C ILE A 85 -12.58 12.59 6.70
N SER A 86 -12.42 12.25 7.97
CA SER A 86 -11.16 12.38 8.70
C SER A 86 -10.46 11.04 8.80
N ILE A 87 -9.13 11.03 8.56
CA ILE A 87 -8.27 9.85 8.63
C ILE A 87 -7.34 10.04 9.82
N LEU A 88 -7.50 9.22 10.85
CA LEU A 88 -6.74 9.28 12.08
C LEU A 88 -5.71 8.14 12.15
N PRO A 89 -4.56 8.34 12.81
CA PRO A 89 -3.60 7.25 13.05
C PRO A 89 -4.19 6.20 14.00
N ASP A 90 -4.10 4.93 13.61
CA ASP A 90 -4.35 3.80 14.50
C ASP A 90 -3.01 3.36 15.12
N THR A 91 -2.65 3.96 16.25
CA THR A 91 -1.37 3.69 16.95
C THR A 91 -1.24 2.28 17.50
N SER A 92 -2.36 1.54 17.61
CA SER A 92 -2.31 0.10 17.96
C SER A 92 -1.68 -0.76 16.86
N ARG A 93 -1.51 -0.18 15.65
CA ARG A 93 -0.97 -0.83 14.45
C ARG A 93 0.35 -0.21 13.97
N ARG A 94 1.06 0.43 14.87
CA ARG A 94 2.39 1.01 14.61
C ARG A 94 3.46 -0.08 14.53
N CYS A 95 4.60 0.28 13.92
CA CYS A 95 5.80 -0.53 13.85
C CYS A 95 6.95 0.22 14.57
N PRO A 96 6.99 0.23 15.93
CA PRO A 96 7.85 1.13 16.71
C PRO A 96 9.35 0.84 16.57
N VAL A 97 9.73 -0.32 16.04
CA VAL A 97 11.14 -0.65 15.84
C VAL A 97 11.62 -0.11 14.50
N VAL A 98 10.87 -0.33 13.40
CA VAL A 98 11.24 0.17 12.08
C VAL A 98 10.87 1.64 11.86
N ASP A 99 9.85 2.13 12.54
CA ASP A 99 9.28 3.48 12.40
C ASP A 99 9.07 4.12 13.79
N PRO A 100 10.14 4.44 14.55
CA PRO A 100 10.03 4.90 15.93
C PRO A 100 9.41 6.30 16.07
N ASP A 101 9.50 7.12 15.03
CA ASP A 101 8.93 8.48 14.96
C ASP A 101 7.54 8.52 14.31
N ASP A 102 6.94 7.36 13.99
CA ASP A 102 5.65 7.21 13.32
C ASP A 102 5.56 7.90 11.94
N HIS A 103 6.69 8.23 11.33
CA HIS A 103 6.79 8.88 10.02
C HIS A 103 5.97 8.13 8.95
N HIS A 104 6.15 6.82 8.84
CA HIS A 104 5.44 6.01 7.85
C HIS A 104 3.94 5.85 8.14
N ILE A 105 3.49 6.08 9.38
CA ILE A 105 2.07 6.18 9.70
C ILE A 105 1.48 7.37 8.93
N TYR A 106 2.04 8.59 9.10
CA TYR A 106 1.51 9.79 8.44
C TYR A 106 1.65 9.74 6.92
N VAL A 107 2.72 9.14 6.41
CA VAL A 107 2.86 8.82 4.98
C VAL A 107 1.71 7.91 4.51
N SER A 108 1.38 6.87 5.28
CA SER A 108 0.27 5.95 4.97
C SER A 108 -1.09 6.66 4.98
N LEU A 109 -1.33 7.56 5.95
CA LEU A 109 -2.54 8.40 5.96
C LEU A 109 -2.62 9.29 4.73
N GLY A 110 -1.50 9.84 4.28
CA GLY A 110 -1.39 10.62 3.04
C GLY A 110 -1.76 9.81 1.80
N CYS A 111 -1.28 8.56 1.70
CA CYS A 111 -1.65 7.65 0.61
C CYS A 111 -3.17 7.37 0.61
N ALA A 112 -3.75 7.11 1.79
CA ALA A 112 -5.18 6.87 1.92
C ALA A 112 -6.01 8.11 1.55
N ALA A 113 -5.56 9.31 1.94
CA ALA A 113 -6.20 10.56 1.58
C ALA A 113 -6.17 10.82 0.06
N GLU A 114 -5.07 10.48 -0.62
CA GLU A 114 -4.98 10.64 -2.07
C GLU A 114 -5.94 9.70 -2.80
N ASN A 115 -6.01 8.42 -2.41
CA ASN A 115 -7.00 7.48 -2.98
C ASN A 115 -8.44 7.97 -2.75
N LEU A 116 -8.73 8.51 -1.57
CA LEU A 116 -10.03 9.08 -1.25
C LEU A 116 -10.37 10.26 -2.18
N VAL A 117 -9.43 11.18 -2.42
CA VAL A 117 -9.61 12.33 -3.32
C VAL A 117 -9.84 11.88 -4.76
N GLN A 118 -9.05 10.92 -5.26
CA GLN A 118 -9.23 10.39 -6.61
C GLN A 118 -10.60 9.71 -6.78
N ALA A 119 -11.02 8.96 -5.77
CA ALA A 119 -12.36 8.36 -5.76
C ALA A 119 -13.44 9.43 -5.65
N ALA A 120 -13.32 10.40 -4.76
CA ALA A 120 -14.29 11.49 -4.61
C ALA A 120 -14.54 12.22 -5.94
N HIS A 121 -13.48 12.55 -6.70
CA HIS A 121 -13.59 13.17 -8.01
C HIS A 121 -14.40 12.31 -9.00
N ALA A 122 -14.20 11.01 -8.99
CA ALA A 122 -14.95 10.10 -9.87
C ALA A 122 -16.45 10.04 -9.51
N PHE A 123 -16.80 10.30 -8.25
CA PHE A 123 -18.16 10.35 -7.75
C PHE A 123 -18.76 11.77 -7.71
N GLY A 124 -18.10 12.77 -8.30
CA GLY A 124 -18.60 14.15 -8.39
C GLY A 124 -18.41 14.95 -7.10
N LEU A 125 -17.34 14.68 -6.36
CA LEU A 125 -16.95 15.41 -5.16
C LEU A 125 -15.50 15.89 -5.29
N ALA A 126 -15.24 17.19 -5.05
CA ALA A 126 -13.89 17.72 -4.86
C ALA A 126 -13.46 17.47 -3.41
N GLY A 127 -12.22 17.00 -3.21
CA GLY A 127 -11.63 16.76 -1.90
C GLY A 127 -10.54 17.79 -1.60
N ASP A 128 -10.75 18.62 -0.56
CA ASP A 128 -9.74 19.50 0.00
C ASP A 128 -9.08 18.83 1.21
N VAL A 129 -7.75 18.60 1.11
CA VAL A 129 -6.98 17.82 2.10
C VAL A 129 -6.12 18.75 2.93
N ARG A 130 -6.24 18.64 4.26
CA ARG A 130 -5.37 19.32 5.22
C ARG A 130 -5.01 18.41 6.38
N PHE A 131 -3.84 18.62 6.96
CA PHE A 131 -3.51 18.04 8.26
C PHE A 131 -4.03 18.96 9.37
N ASP A 132 -4.75 18.40 10.32
CA ASP A 132 -5.29 19.09 11.50
C ASP A 132 -4.44 18.68 12.72
N GLU A 133 -3.52 19.56 13.14
CA GLU A 133 -2.60 19.29 14.24
C GLU A 133 -3.33 19.05 15.57
N ALA A 134 -4.42 19.79 15.81
CA ALA A 134 -5.16 19.70 17.07
C ALA A 134 -5.89 18.34 17.22
N ARG A 135 -6.31 17.75 16.09
CA ARG A 135 -7.00 16.45 16.04
C ARG A 135 -6.05 15.30 15.72
N ASP A 136 -4.79 15.60 15.39
CA ASP A 136 -3.80 14.66 14.86
C ASP A 136 -4.37 13.82 13.69
N ALA A 137 -5.01 14.46 12.73
CA ALA A 137 -5.78 13.80 11.68
C ALA A 137 -5.59 14.47 10.32
N VAL A 138 -5.68 13.66 9.26
CA VAL A 138 -5.85 14.16 7.89
C VAL A 138 -7.33 14.38 7.63
N VAL A 139 -7.75 15.61 7.41
CA VAL A 139 -9.13 15.99 7.15
C VAL A 139 -9.32 16.19 5.65
N VAL A 140 -10.27 15.49 5.06
CA VAL A 140 -10.68 15.62 3.66
C VAL A 140 -12.09 16.21 3.63
N LYS A 141 -12.18 17.51 3.35
CA LYS A 141 -13.47 18.17 3.12
C LYS A 141 -13.98 17.85 1.72
N LEU A 142 -15.25 17.48 1.63
CA LEU A 142 -15.88 17.10 0.37
C LEU A 142 -16.90 18.16 -0.06
N SER A 143 -16.84 18.59 -1.32
CA SER A 143 -17.79 19.54 -1.91
C SER A 143 -18.22 19.08 -3.30
N PRO A 144 -19.47 19.34 -3.72
CA PRO A 144 -19.95 18.93 -5.04
C PRO A 144 -19.12 19.51 -6.19
N THR A 145 -18.86 18.70 -7.22
CA THR A 145 -18.20 19.08 -8.47
C THR A 145 -18.70 18.17 -9.61
N PRO A 146 -18.55 18.51 -10.87
CA PRO A 146 -18.77 17.55 -11.94
C PRO A 146 -17.88 16.31 -11.79
N PRO A 147 -18.40 15.09 -12.02
CA PRO A 147 -17.61 13.87 -11.87
C PRO A 147 -16.52 13.76 -12.93
N VAL A 148 -15.31 13.40 -12.50
CA VAL A 148 -14.16 13.21 -13.40
C VAL A 148 -13.48 11.87 -13.10
N VAL A 149 -13.56 10.95 -14.06
CA VAL A 149 -12.92 9.63 -13.98
C VAL A 149 -11.51 9.73 -14.58
N THR A 150 -10.51 9.88 -13.71
CA THR A 150 -9.10 10.02 -14.09
C THR A 150 -8.42 8.67 -14.35
N PRO A 151 -7.29 8.62 -15.09
CA PRO A 151 -6.44 7.42 -15.13
C PRO A 151 -5.94 6.98 -13.76
N LEU A 152 -5.68 7.92 -12.84
CA LEU A 152 -5.26 7.63 -11.47
C LEU A 152 -6.36 6.87 -10.70
N PHE A 153 -7.60 7.34 -10.78
CA PHE A 153 -8.74 6.63 -10.18
C PHE A 153 -8.86 5.18 -10.69
N LYS A 154 -8.77 5.00 -12.01
CA LYS A 154 -8.84 3.65 -12.61
C LYS A 154 -7.71 2.74 -12.16
N ALA A 155 -6.54 3.31 -11.82
CA ALA A 155 -5.37 2.57 -11.36
C ALA A 155 -5.47 2.13 -9.89
N ILE A 156 -6.36 2.69 -9.06
CA ILE A 156 -6.46 2.33 -7.63
C ILE A 156 -6.61 0.81 -7.41
N PRO A 157 -7.56 0.11 -8.07
CA PRO A 157 -7.73 -1.33 -7.86
C PRO A 157 -6.60 -2.18 -8.47
N GLU A 158 -5.72 -1.61 -9.29
CA GLU A 158 -4.62 -2.32 -9.96
C GLU A 158 -3.25 -2.04 -9.32
N ARG A 159 -3.15 -1.00 -8.49
CA ARG A 159 -1.90 -0.61 -7.84
C ARG A 159 -1.46 -1.65 -6.82
N GLN A 160 -0.22 -2.04 -6.91
CA GLN A 160 0.40 -2.97 -5.95
C GLN A 160 1.89 -2.64 -5.76
N SER A 161 2.45 -3.00 -4.59
CA SER A 161 3.89 -3.04 -4.36
C SER A 161 4.42 -4.34 -4.96
N THR A 162 5.03 -4.27 -6.14
CA THR A 162 5.46 -5.43 -6.93
C THR A 162 6.91 -5.79 -6.59
N ARG A 163 7.10 -6.77 -5.71
CA ARG A 163 8.41 -7.19 -5.19
C ARG A 163 9.12 -8.25 -6.02
N GLY A 164 8.71 -8.47 -7.28
CA GLY A 164 9.39 -9.30 -8.26
C GLY A 164 10.51 -8.55 -9.00
N ASP A 165 11.26 -9.25 -9.87
CA ASP A 165 12.21 -8.63 -10.77
C ASP A 165 11.46 -7.91 -11.91
N TYR A 166 12.05 -6.82 -12.43
CA TYR A 166 11.55 -6.08 -13.58
C TYR A 166 12.35 -6.44 -14.83
N ASP A 167 12.00 -5.84 -15.98
CA ASP A 167 12.64 -6.15 -17.27
C ASP A 167 13.99 -5.46 -17.51
N GLY A 168 14.41 -4.59 -16.59
CA GLY A 168 15.68 -3.85 -16.65
C GLY A 168 15.74 -2.76 -17.71
N LYS A 169 14.67 -2.55 -18.49
CA LYS A 169 14.65 -1.57 -19.58
C LYS A 169 14.39 -0.17 -19.04
N PRO A 170 15.03 0.87 -19.61
CA PRO A 170 14.73 2.25 -19.26
C PRO A 170 13.31 2.63 -19.65
N LEU A 171 12.71 3.56 -18.91
CA LEU A 171 11.47 4.20 -19.32
C LEU A 171 11.74 5.31 -20.36
N SER A 172 10.70 5.65 -21.13
CA SER A 172 10.79 6.78 -22.04
C SER A 172 10.93 8.11 -21.30
N PRO A 173 11.57 9.14 -21.89
CA PRO A 173 11.63 10.47 -21.30
C PRO A 173 10.25 11.04 -20.99
N GLN A 174 9.24 10.72 -21.80
CA GLN A 174 7.85 11.14 -21.61
C GLN A 174 7.23 10.49 -20.37
N ASP A 175 7.45 9.17 -20.16
CA ASP A 175 6.99 8.46 -18.97
C ASP A 175 7.65 9.03 -17.71
N LEU A 176 8.98 9.26 -17.73
CA LEU A 176 9.72 9.84 -16.61
C LEU A 176 9.21 11.24 -16.26
N ALA A 177 9.05 12.11 -17.26
CA ALA A 177 8.51 13.46 -17.04
C ALA A 177 7.07 13.44 -16.50
N LEU A 178 6.26 12.48 -16.91
CA LEU A 178 4.89 12.28 -16.42
C LEU A 178 4.91 11.84 -14.94
N LEU A 179 5.76 10.89 -14.59
CA LEU A 179 5.94 10.41 -13.20
C LEU A 179 6.45 11.52 -12.29
N GLU A 180 7.42 12.31 -12.75
CA GLU A 180 7.99 13.43 -11.99
C GLU A 180 6.93 14.50 -11.69
N ARG A 181 6.19 14.95 -12.71
CA ARG A 181 5.11 15.94 -12.53
C ARG A 181 4.01 15.45 -11.60
N THR A 182 3.68 14.16 -11.67
CA THR A 182 2.58 13.60 -10.87
C THR A 182 3.00 13.36 -9.43
N GLY A 183 4.27 12.98 -9.20
CA GLY A 183 4.84 12.68 -7.88
C GLY A 183 5.49 13.86 -7.17
N SER A 184 5.52 15.06 -7.76
CA SER A 184 6.09 16.28 -7.15
C SER A 184 5.02 17.33 -6.87
N ASN A 185 5.30 18.21 -5.90
CA ASN A 185 4.53 19.43 -5.64
C ASN A 185 5.45 20.45 -4.92
N GLU A 186 4.91 21.61 -4.53
CA GLU A 186 5.67 22.68 -3.85
C GLU A 186 6.31 22.25 -2.51
N ARG A 187 5.74 21.23 -1.85
CA ARG A 187 6.16 20.75 -0.52
C ARG A 187 6.95 19.44 -0.56
N VAL A 188 6.92 18.72 -1.71
CA VAL A 188 7.60 17.43 -1.89
C VAL A 188 8.31 17.38 -3.22
N ARG A 189 9.63 17.21 -3.17
CA ARG A 189 10.48 16.99 -4.34
C ARG A 189 10.62 15.50 -4.61
N LEU A 190 10.44 15.10 -5.87
CA LEU A 190 10.74 13.76 -6.35
C LEU A 190 12.06 13.77 -7.11
N LEU A 191 12.99 12.90 -6.71
CA LEU A 191 14.23 12.63 -7.45
C LEU A 191 14.03 11.32 -8.22
N LEU A 192 14.19 11.35 -9.55
CA LEU A 192 14.19 10.16 -10.40
C LEU A 192 15.64 9.81 -10.76
N LEU A 193 16.16 8.72 -10.20
CA LEU A 193 17.51 8.24 -10.37
C LEU A 193 17.49 7.11 -11.39
N THR A 194 18.02 7.34 -12.59
CA THR A 194 17.95 6.37 -13.71
C THR A 194 19.32 5.94 -14.23
N ASP A 195 20.40 6.61 -13.85
CA ASP A 195 21.76 6.20 -14.18
C ASP A 195 22.22 5.06 -13.26
N ARG A 196 23.00 4.12 -13.82
CA ARG A 196 23.40 2.90 -13.11
C ARG A 196 24.32 3.17 -11.91
N THR A 197 25.18 4.15 -11.99
CA THR A 197 26.11 4.50 -10.91
C THR A 197 25.35 4.97 -9.67
N THR A 198 24.36 5.85 -9.88
CA THR A 198 23.49 6.34 -8.78
C THR A 198 22.61 5.23 -8.22
N ILE A 199 22.08 4.32 -9.09
CA ILE A 199 21.30 3.16 -8.63
C ILE A 199 22.18 2.21 -7.79
N ASP A 200 23.44 1.98 -8.20
CA ASP A 200 24.37 1.14 -7.43
C ASP A 200 24.74 1.80 -6.09
N THR A 201 24.86 3.13 -6.03
CA THR A 201 25.00 3.85 -4.76
C THR A 201 23.80 3.63 -3.84
N VAL A 202 22.57 3.73 -4.37
CA VAL A 202 21.35 3.42 -3.61
C VAL A 202 21.34 1.96 -3.15
N LEU A 203 21.77 1.03 -4.00
CA LEU A 203 21.87 -0.40 -3.66
C LEU A 203 22.80 -0.62 -2.46
N ASP A 204 23.95 0.05 -2.42
CA ASP A 204 24.89 -0.07 -1.30
C ASP A 204 24.25 0.36 0.03
N PHE A 205 23.48 1.46 0.04
CA PHE A 205 22.73 1.88 1.22
C PHE A 205 21.59 0.91 1.58
N VAL A 206 20.91 0.34 0.60
CA VAL A 206 19.85 -0.67 0.82
C VAL A 206 20.45 -1.92 1.45
N VAL A 207 21.60 -2.41 0.95
CA VAL A 207 22.31 -3.59 1.50
C VAL A 207 22.79 -3.33 2.92
N GLN A 208 23.39 -2.16 3.18
CA GLN A 208 23.81 -1.77 4.52
C GLN A 208 22.62 -1.72 5.49
N GLY A 209 21.54 -1.04 5.08
CA GLY A 209 20.33 -0.91 5.88
C GLY A 209 19.68 -2.26 6.16
N ASN A 210 19.50 -3.09 5.14
CA ASN A 210 18.94 -4.44 5.30
C ASN A 210 19.79 -5.33 6.23
N THR A 211 21.12 -5.25 6.09
CA THR A 211 22.03 -6.01 6.96
C THR A 211 21.89 -5.57 8.42
N ALA A 212 21.83 -4.26 8.69
CA ALA A 212 21.65 -3.75 10.04
C ALA A 212 20.30 -4.17 10.63
N GLN A 213 19.21 -4.05 9.87
CA GLN A 213 17.86 -4.44 10.28
C GLN A 213 17.76 -5.94 10.59
N LEU A 214 18.30 -6.82 9.73
CA LEU A 214 18.22 -8.26 9.94
C LEU A 214 19.16 -8.78 11.06
N ASN A 215 20.15 -8.00 11.46
CA ASN A 215 20.97 -8.27 12.64
C ASN A 215 20.33 -7.78 13.93
N ASP A 216 19.30 -6.94 13.87
CA ASP A 216 18.53 -6.49 15.03
C ASP A 216 17.39 -7.48 15.33
N LYS A 217 17.50 -8.18 16.46
CA LYS A 217 16.49 -9.14 16.91
C LYS A 217 15.12 -8.50 17.16
N ALA A 218 15.08 -7.22 17.57
CA ALA A 218 13.82 -6.50 17.80
C ALA A 218 13.12 -6.25 16.47
N PHE A 219 13.87 -5.82 15.44
CA PHE A 219 13.36 -5.65 14.09
C PHE A 219 12.83 -6.97 13.50
N VAL A 220 13.60 -8.06 13.59
CA VAL A 220 13.19 -9.37 13.07
C VAL A 220 11.91 -9.87 13.75
N LYS A 221 11.80 -9.67 15.09
CA LYS A 221 10.59 -10.02 15.85
C LYS A 221 9.38 -9.19 15.40
N GLU A 222 9.54 -7.87 15.22
CA GLU A 222 8.47 -7.00 14.74
C GLU A 222 8.05 -7.38 13.31
N LEU A 223 8.98 -7.54 12.39
CA LEU A 223 8.71 -7.98 11.03
C LEU A 223 7.93 -9.30 11.00
N LYS A 224 8.38 -10.30 11.79
CA LYS A 224 7.73 -11.62 11.87
C LYS A 224 6.27 -11.52 12.30
N SER A 225 5.93 -10.58 13.19
CA SER A 225 4.55 -10.37 13.66
C SER A 225 3.60 -9.92 12.54
N TRP A 226 4.14 -9.29 11.49
CA TRP A 226 3.40 -8.82 10.33
C TRP A 226 3.46 -9.77 9.12
N ILE A 227 4.21 -10.87 9.16
CA ILE A 227 4.20 -11.87 8.08
C ILE A 227 2.95 -12.77 8.17
N ARG A 228 2.36 -13.05 7.02
CA ARG A 228 1.27 -14.02 6.84
C ARG A 228 1.79 -15.14 5.96
N PHE A 229 2.04 -16.30 6.57
CA PHE A 229 2.70 -17.43 5.89
C PHE A 229 1.76 -18.18 4.96
N SER A 230 0.47 -18.29 5.31
CA SER A 230 -0.52 -19.02 4.54
C SER A 230 -1.62 -18.12 3.98
N ALA A 231 -2.31 -18.60 2.94
CA ALA A 231 -3.47 -17.93 2.37
C ALA A 231 -4.60 -17.79 3.40
N THR A 232 -4.82 -18.81 4.23
CA THR A 232 -5.83 -18.79 5.29
C THR A 232 -5.53 -17.69 6.32
N ASP A 233 -4.30 -17.63 6.85
CA ASP A 233 -3.89 -16.61 7.81
C ASP A 233 -4.02 -15.19 7.20
N ALA A 234 -3.67 -15.04 5.91
CA ALA A 234 -3.82 -13.76 5.21
C ALA A 234 -5.29 -13.34 5.09
N VAL A 235 -6.20 -14.28 4.75
CA VAL A 235 -7.63 -13.99 4.61
C VAL A 235 -8.29 -13.69 5.95
N GLU A 236 -8.00 -14.46 6.99
CA GLU A 236 -8.55 -14.27 8.32
C GLU A 236 -8.18 -12.92 8.94
N ARG A 237 -6.93 -12.45 8.73
CA ARG A 237 -6.45 -11.20 9.29
C ARG A 237 -6.70 -9.99 8.39
N GLY A 238 -6.72 -10.17 7.08
CA GLY A 238 -6.88 -9.09 6.09
C GLY A 238 -5.74 -8.07 6.09
N ASP A 239 -4.61 -8.36 6.76
CA ASP A 239 -3.48 -7.43 6.94
C ASP A 239 -2.13 -8.12 6.78
N GLY A 240 -1.04 -7.38 7.01
CA GLY A 240 0.31 -7.90 7.00
C GLY A 240 0.85 -8.24 5.62
N LEU A 241 2.02 -8.85 5.59
CA LEU A 241 2.78 -9.21 4.40
C LEU A 241 2.54 -10.69 4.07
N PHE A 242 1.70 -10.98 3.11
CA PHE A 242 1.49 -12.35 2.64
C PHE A 242 2.70 -12.83 1.81
N GLY A 243 3.19 -14.06 2.07
CA GLY A 243 4.37 -14.62 1.43
C GLY A 243 4.34 -14.47 -0.10
N LYS A 244 3.27 -14.91 -0.77
CA LYS A 244 3.17 -14.83 -2.24
C LYS A 244 3.18 -13.40 -2.78
N SER A 245 2.59 -12.42 -2.08
CA SER A 245 2.63 -11.01 -2.49
C SER A 245 4.00 -10.36 -2.23
N SER A 246 4.89 -11.07 -1.53
CA SER A 246 6.28 -10.67 -1.27
C SER A 246 7.30 -11.46 -2.10
N GLY A 247 6.83 -12.33 -3.02
CA GLY A 247 7.69 -13.17 -3.85
C GLY A 247 8.23 -14.42 -3.16
N ASN A 248 7.68 -14.77 -2.00
CA ASN A 248 8.05 -15.96 -1.24
C ASN A 248 6.96 -17.05 -1.40
N PRO A 249 7.28 -18.34 -1.25
CA PRO A 249 6.28 -19.40 -1.28
C PRO A 249 5.30 -19.27 -0.11
N ALA A 250 4.02 -19.64 -0.34
CA ALA A 250 3.10 -19.81 0.77
C ALA A 250 3.40 -21.15 1.46
N LEU A 251 3.49 -21.12 2.79
CA LEU A 251 3.75 -22.29 3.63
C LEU A 251 2.64 -22.41 4.68
N PRO A 252 2.35 -23.63 5.19
CA PRO A 252 1.57 -23.76 6.40
C PRO A 252 2.15 -22.86 7.52
N ALA A 253 1.31 -22.16 8.27
CA ALA A 253 1.77 -21.14 9.23
C ALA A 253 2.79 -21.71 10.25
N TRP A 254 2.59 -22.95 10.74
CA TRP A 254 3.53 -23.60 11.66
C TRP A 254 4.91 -23.83 11.05
N LEU A 255 4.97 -24.23 9.77
CA LEU A 255 6.22 -24.48 9.04
C LEU A 255 6.92 -23.15 8.70
N GLY A 256 6.15 -22.16 8.24
CA GLY A 256 6.66 -20.80 8.00
C GLY A 256 7.30 -20.21 9.25
N ASN A 257 6.63 -20.32 10.40
CA ASN A 257 7.16 -19.84 11.68
C ASN A 257 8.45 -20.56 12.11
N LEU A 258 8.54 -21.89 11.86
CA LEU A 258 9.73 -22.66 12.19
C LEU A 258 10.93 -22.32 11.29
N LEU A 259 10.69 -22.13 10.00
CA LEU A 259 11.74 -21.90 9.01
C LEU A 259 12.16 -20.42 8.89
N PHE A 260 11.37 -19.49 9.39
CA PHE A 260 11.55 -18.06 9.19
C PHE A 260 12.97 -17.59 9.53
N ASP A 261 13.45 -17.90 10.71
CA ASP A 261 14.75 -17.46 11.21
C ASP A 261 15.94 -18.13 10.47
N PHE A 262 15.70 -19.25 9.78
CA PHE A 262 16.72 -19.93 8.96
C PHE A 262 16.76 -19.42 7.52
N VAL A 263 15.61 -19.00 6.97
CA VAL A 263 15.48 -18.58 5.58
C VAL A 263 15.74 -17.08 5.43
N LEU A 264 15.26 -16.27 6.39
CA LEU A 264 15.45 -14.82 6.39
C LEU A 264 16.85 -14.47 6.90
N THR A 265 17.82 -14.45 5.99
CA THR A 265 19.18 -14.04 6.30
C THR A 265 19.57 -12.76 5.59
N ALA A 266 20.47 -11.97 6.17
CA ALA A 266 20.96 -10.74 5.54
C ALA A 266 21.57 -11.05 4.15
N LYS A 267 22.28 -12.17 4.01
CA LYS A 267 22.89 -12.59 2.73
C LYS A 267 21.82 -12.83 1.66
N SER A 268 20.81 -13.67 1.94
CA SER A 268 19.77 -14.03 0.96
C SER A 268 18.92 -12.83 0.54
N GLU A 269 18.56 -11.96 1.50
CA GLU A 269 17.77 -10.76 1.20
C GLU A 269 18.63 -9.71 0.46
N ASN A 270 19.92 -9.52 0.79
CA ASN A 270 20.82 -8.65 0.05
C ASN A 270 20.99 -9.10 -1.40
N GLU A 271 21.15 -10.40 -1.66
CA GLU A 271 21.19 -10.95 -3.02
C GLU A 271 19.89 -10.68 -3.79
N LYS A 272 18.75 -10.79 -3.12
CA LYS A 272 17.42 -10.48 -3.68
C LYS A 272 17.30 -8.99 -4.01
N TYR A 273 17.63 -8.08 -3.10
CA TYR A 273 17.60 -6.64 -3.36
C TYR A 273 18.57 -6.23 -4.47
N THR A 274 19.74 -6.85 -4.54
CA THR A 274 20.71 -6.64 -5.62
C THR A 274 20.10 -6.98 -6.98
N ARG A 275 19.48 -8.14 -7.14
CA ARG A 275 18.81 -8.51 -8.40
C ARG A 275 17.68 -7.55 -8.72
N GLN A 276 16.85 -7.20 -7.71
CA GLN A 276 15.68 -6.34 -7.89
C GLN A 276 16.06 -4.92 -8.30
N LEU A 277 17.07 -4.30 -7.69
CA LEU A 277 17.52 -2.96 -8.06
C LEU A 277 18.22 -2.97 -9.42
N ARG A 278 19.04 -3.98 -9.74
CA ARG A 278 19.68 -4.11 -11.04
C ARG A 278 18.70 -4.35 -12.18
N SER A 279 17.56 -4.98 -11.91
CA SER A 279 16.47 -5.17 -12.88
C SER A 279 15.52 -3.97 -12.97
N SER A 280 15.71 -2.93 -12.16
CA SER A 280 14.84 -1.75 -12.15
C SER A 280 15.22 -0.75 -13.25
N ALA A 281 14.22 -0.02 -13.78
CA ALA A 281 14.43 1.09 -14.68
C ALA A 281 14.99 2.33 -13.96
N GLY A 282 14.70 2.45 -12.66
CA GLY A 282 15.17 3.54 -11.83
C GLY A 282 14.71 3.42 -10.38
N VAL A 283 15.12 4.42 -9.61
CA VAL A 283 14.72 4.64 -8.21
C VAL A 283 14.14 6.04 -8.08
N ALA A 284 13.00 6.15 -7.42
CA ALA A 284 12.32 7.38 -7.05
C ALA A 284 12.56 7.65 -5.56
N VAL A 285 13.07 8.83 -5.22
CA VAL A 285 13.27 9.25 -3.84
C VAL A 285 12.42 10.49 -3.58
N PHE A 286 11.55 10.42 -2.58
CA PHE A 286 10.69 11.52 -2.15
C PHE A 286 11.36 12.26 -1.00
N VAL A 287 11.39 13.59 -1.08
CA VAL A 287 12.03 14.45 -0.08
C VAL A 287 11.10 15.61 0.24
N ALA A 288 10.62 15.65 1.48
CA ALA A 288 9.79 16.74 1.96
C ALA A 288 10.59 18.02 2.20
N ALA A 289 9.94 19.17 2.07
CA ALA A 289 10.54 20.45 2.37
C ALA A 289 10.82 20.64 3.88
N ARG A 290 10.05 19.99 4.74
CA ARG A 290 10.18 20.02 6.21
C ARG A 290 9.94 18.66 6.81
N GLU A 291 10.48 18.44 8.01
CA GLU A 291 10.33 17.22 8.80
C GLU A 291 9.22 17.40 9.86
N ASP A 292 7.96 17.33 9.42
CA ASP A 292 6.78 17.37 10.28
C ASP A 292 5.64 16.51 9.71
N LYS A 293 4.65 16.19 10.53
CA LYS A 293 3.52 15.31 10.18
C LYS A 293 2.75 15.77 8.95
N ALA A 294 2.54 17.09 8.79
CA ALA A 294 1.82 17.64 7.64
C ALA A 294 2.59 17.38 6.33
N HIS A 295 3.92 17.53 6.34
CA HIS A 295 4.75 17.22 5.18
C HIS A 295 4.88 15.72 4.93
N TRP A 296 4.91 14.88 5.97
CA TRP A 296 4.88 13.41 5.80
C TRP A 296 3.56 12.94 5.15
N VAL A 297 2.43 13.58 5.49
CA VAL A 297 1.16 13.35 4.77
C VAL A 297 1.27 13.76 3.30
N ASP A 298 1.91 14.89 3.00
CA ASP A 298 2.12 15.33 1.61
C ASP A 298 3.06 14.39 0.84
N VAL A 299 4.09 13.82 1.49
CA VAL A 299 4.91 12.75 0.91
C VAL A 299 4.05 11.54 0.53
N GLY A 300 3.17 11.11 1.43
CA GLY A 300 2.25 10.00 1.16
C GLY A 300 1.35 10.27 -0.04
N ARG A 301 0.78 11.47 -0.13
CA ARG A 301 -0.04 11.89 -1.27
C ARG A 301 0.76 11.94 -2.57
N ALA A 302 1.96 12.50 -2.53
CA ALA A 302 2.85 12.58 -3.69
C ALA A 302 3.25 11.19 -4.19
N TYR A 303 3.64 10.31 -3.26
CA TYR A 303 3.96 8.91 -3.58
C TYR A 303 2.76 8.16 -4.16
N GLU A 304 1.57 8.29 -3.57
CA GLU A 304 0.40 7.56 -4.10
C GLU A 304 0.02 8.06 -5.51
N ARG A 305 0.07 9.37 -5.79
CA ARG A 305 -0.10 9.89 -7.16
C ARG A 305 0.92 9.30 -8.12
N PHE A 306 2.20 9.24 -7.73
CA PHE A 306 3.25 8.58 -8.52
C PHE A 306 2.93 7.11 -8.75
N ALA A 307 2.54 6.36 -7.73
CA ALA A 307 2.25 4.92 -7.81
C ALA A 307 1.03 4.62 -8.69
N LEU A 308 -0.02 5.44 -8.59
CA LEU A 308 -1.21 5.36 -9.45
C LEU A 308 -0.86 5.70 -10.90
N GLN A 309 -0.08 6.76 -11.13
CA GLN A 309 0.35 7.13 -12.48
C GLN A 309 1.26 6.07 -13.10
N ALA A 310 2.21 5.53 -12.32
CA ALA A 310 3.05 4.41 -12.74
C ALA A 310 2.19 3.21 -13.16
N THR A 311 1.21 2.85 -12.34
CA THR A 311 0.26 1.76 -12.64
C THR A 311 -0.51 2.03 -13.93
N ALA A 312 -1.02 3.26 -14.12
CA ALA A 312 -1.79 3.65 -15.30
C ALA A 312 -1.00 3.54 -16.62
N ILE A 313 0.34 3.66 -16.57
CA ILE A 313 1.23 3.49 -17.74
C ILE A 313 1.95 2.13 -17.77
N GLY A 314 1.49 1.16 -16.95
CA GLY A 314 2.04 -0.19 -16.90
C GLY A 314 3.42 -0.31 -16.25
N VAL A 315 3.80 0.66 -15.41
CA VAL A 315 5.03 0.64 -14.61
C VAL A 315 4.72 0.13 -13.21
N ARG A 316 5.56 -0.78 -12.69
CA ARG A 316 5.49 -1.33 -11.34
C ARG A 316 6.42 -0.58 -10.42
N ASN A 317 6.14 -0.64 -9.12
CA ASN A 317 6.98 -0.04 -8.10
C ASN A 317 7.00 -0.86 -6.81
N ALA A 318 8.06 -0.70 -6.00
CA ALA A 318 8.18 -1.32 -4.69
C ALA A 318 9.13 -0.51 -3.80
N HIS A 319 8.84 -0.48 -2.50
CA HIS A 319 9.65 0.19 -1.49
C HIS A 319 10.98 -0.56 -1.25
N VAL A 320 12.04 0.22 -1.05
CA VAL A 320 13.35 -0.20 -0.60
C VAL A 320 13.87 0.80 0.44
N ASN A 321 13.06 1.01 1.50
CA ASN A 321 13.18 2.11 2.46
C ASN A 321 14.29 1.95 3.52
N MET A 322 15.04 0.85 3.53
CA MET A 322 16.07 0.60 4.54
C MET A 322 17.02 1.80 4.77
N PRO A 323 17.46 2.57 3.74
CA PRO A 323 18.31 3.73 3.94
C PRO A 323 17.65 4.86 4.75
N VAL A 324 16.31 4.98 4.71
CA VAL A 324 15.55 6.04 5.37
C VAL A 324 14.92 5.59 6.69
N GLU A 325 14.75 4.29 6.89
CA GLU A 325 14.27 3.71 8.15
C GLU A 325 15.34 3.75 9.26
N LEU A 326 16.62 3.62 8.91
CA LEU A 326 17.72 3.66 9.87
C LEU A 326 18.21 5.11 10.10
N ALA A 327 18.00 5.63 11.29
CA ALA A 327 18.42 6.98 11.66
C ALA A 327 19.93 7.23 11.45
N SER A 328 20.78 6.20 11.61
CA SER A 328 22.24 6.29 11.40
C SER A 328 22.63 6.38 9.92
N LEU A 329 21.82 5.86 8.99
CA LEU A 329 22.11 5.91 7.55
C LEU A 329 21.51 7.13 6.86
N ARG A 330 20.41 7.68 7.36
CA ARG A 330 19.70 8.81 6.72
C ARG A 330 20.61 10.00 6.36
N PRO A 331 21.47 10.53 7.26
CA PRO A 331 22.32 11.68 6.91
C PRO A 331 23.34 11.37 5.82
N GLN A 332 23.89 10.16 5.82
CA GLN A 332 24.86 9.69 4.81
C GLN A 332 24.16 9.54 3.45
N PHE A 333 22.97 8.94 3.46
CA PHE A 333 22.14 8.80 2.26
C PHE A 333 21.69 10.16 1.70
N ALA A 334 21.25 11.08 2.56
CA ALA A 334 20.92 12.46 2.17
C ALA A 334 22.10 13.18 1.51
N SER A 335 23.32 13.01 2.06
CA SER A 335 24.55 13.55 1.50
C SER A 335 24.85 12.94 0.12
N ALA A 336 24.74 11.63 -0.03
CA ALA A 336 24.95 10.93 -1.31
C ALA A 336 23.96 11.34 -2.39
N LEU A 337 22.72 11.69 -2.01
CA LEU A 337 21.69 12.21 -2.92
C LEU A 337 21.86 13.72 -3.22
N GLY A 338 22.74 14.42 -2.56
CA GLY A 338 22.90 15.88 -2.71
C GLY A 338 21.69 16.68 -2.21
N VAL A 339 20.93 16.17 -1.24
CA VAL A 339 19.76 16.87 -0.67
C VAL A 339 20.09 17.64 0.60
N GLY A 340 21.35 17.68 0.98
CA GLY A 340 21.85 18.48 2.11
C GLY A 340 21.32 17.97 3.45
N LYS A 341 20.64 18.84 4.21
CA LYS A 341 20.08 18.51 5.52
C LYS A 341 18.64 17.96 5.45
N GLN A 342 18.02 17.92 4.26
CA GLN A 342 16.66 17.41 4.11
C GLN A 342 16.65 15.90 4.35
N ARG A 343 15.57 15.41 4.98
CA ARG A 343 15.33 13.98 5.17
C ARG A 343 14.81 13.37 3.86
N PRO A 344 15.49 12.37 3.27
CA PRO A 344 14.81 11.49 2.31
C PRO A 344 13.73 10.69 3.04
N ASP A 345 12.51 10.71 2.54
CA ASP A 345 11.33 10.14 3.21
C ASP A 345 11.00 8.75 2.72
N LEU A 346 11.03 8.54 1.39
CA LEU A 346 10.72 7.26 0.74
C LEU A 346 11.71 6.94 -0.37
N VAL A 347 12.04 5.67 -0.51
CA VAL A 347 12.88 5.12 -1.58
C VAL A 347 12.12 4.01 -2.30
N ILE A 348 11.83 4.24 -3.59
CA ILE A 348 10.94 3.39 -4.39
C ILE A 348 11.67 2.97 -5.66
N ARG A 349 11.93 1.69 -5.85
CA ARG A 349 12.38 1.19 -7.16
C ARG A 349 11.20 1.06 -8.12
N PHE A 350 11.41 1.32 -9.40
CA PHE A 350 10.36 1.21 -10.42
C PHE A 350 10.88 0.59 -11.73
N GLY A 351 9.96 0.03 -12.51
CA GLY A 351 10.25 -0.60 -13.80
C GLY A 351 9.04 -1.37 -14.33
N ARG A 352 9.15 -2.00 -15.50
CA ARG A 352 8.11 -2.84 -16.07
C ARG A 352 8.32 -4.30 -15.64
N GLY A 353 7.24 -4.99 -15.33
CA GLY A 353 7.30 -6.39 -14.89
C GLY A 353 5.91 -6.98 -14.68
N PRO A 354 5.82 -8.30 -14.42
CA PRO A 354 4.55 -8.97 -14.19
C PRO A 354 3.88 -8.50 -12.90
N ALA A 355 2.56 -8.61 -12.86
CA ALA A 355 1.80 -8.42 -11.63
C ALA A 355 2.10 -9.54 -10.64
N MET A 356 1.94 -9.25 -9.36
CA MET A 356 2.04 -10.21 -8.26
C MET A 356 0.68 -10.39 -7.58
N PRO A 357 0.48 -11.45 -6.78
CA PRO A 357 -0.74 -11.59 -6.00
C PRO A 357 -0.98 -10.35 -5.11
N PRO A 358 -2.20 -9.76 -5.10
CA PRO A 358 -2.49 -8.54 -4.33
C PRO A 358 -2.46 -8.81 -2.82
N SER A 359 -2.08 -7.82 -2.03
CA SER A 359 -2.24 -7.87 -0.57
C SER A 359 -3.72 -7.74 -0.20
N LEU A 360 -4.12 -8.34 0.91
CA LEU A 360 -5.49 -8.19 1.43
C LEU A 360 -5.68 -6.87 2.19
N ARG A 361 -6.95 -6.55 2.46
CA ARG A 361 -7.36 -5.39 3.25
C ARG A 361 -8.38 -5.82 4.30
N ARG A 362 -8.34 -5.14 5.44
CA ARG A 362 -9.34 -5.27 6.50
C ARG A 362 -10.72 -4.84 5.99
N PRO A 363 -11.82 -5.39 6.53
CA PRO A 363 -13.16 -4.89 6.27
C PRO A 363 -13.25 -3.38 6.54
N VAL A 364 -14.04 -2.67 5.73
CA VAL A 364 -14.27 -1.23 5.92
C VAL A 364 -14.80 -0.94 7.33
N GLN A 365 -15.68 -1.81 7.85
CA GLN A 365 -16.28 -1.67 9.18
C GLN A 365 -15.23 -1.68 10.31
N ASP A 366 -14.12 -2.41 10.14
CA ASP A 366 -13.07 -2.53 11.17
C ASP A 366 -12.17 -1.28 11.25
N VAL A 367 -12.27 -0.41 10.25
CA VAL A 367 -11.49 0.84 10.19
C VAL A 367 -12.34 2.10 10.43
N LEU A 368 -13.65 1.95 10.62
CA LEU A 368 -14.53 3.05 11.03
C LEU A 368 -14.45 3.32 12.54
N MET A 369 -14.73 4.56 12.90
CA MET A 369 -14.87 5.01 14.29
C MET A 369 -16.33 5.18 14.66
#